data_445e7d601cd8feb27c8756d68ee47913
#
_entry.id   445e7d601cd8feb27c8756d68ee47913
#
_cell.length_a   1.000
_cell.length_b   1.000
_cell.length_c   1.000
_cell.angle_alpha   90.00
_cell.angle_beta   90.00
_cell.angle_gamma   90.00
#
_symmetry.space_group_name_H-M   'P 1'
#
loop_
_entity.id
_entity.type
_entity.pdbx_description
1 polymer ?
#
loop_
_entity_poly.entity_id
_entity_poly.type
_entity_poly.pdbx_seq_one_letter_code
_entity_poly.pdbx_strand_id
1 'polypeptide(L)'
;MEEFGPVQIMVLGFEGTEFTGEVLRELRRLKQSDLVRVIDLVAVVKDEQGDVAAVELSDLTDEERGEFGAIAGALIGLGMEGDEEGFEAGAIAGAEAAEEGILGEEAVWSIADVIPLGSRAAVALLEHRWAIPLRDAIVRAGGVPLADSWIHPEDLVALGAAKA
;
A
#
# COMPACT_ATOMS: atom_id res chain seq x y z
N MET A 1 6.70 15.91 -11.92
CA MET A 1 6.33 14.99 -10.81
C MET A 1 5.21 14.08 -11.29
N GLU A 2 5.48 12.82 -11.35
CA GLU A 2 4.43 11.86 -11.65
C GLU A 2 3.43 11.83 -10.49
N GLU A 3 2.19 12.13 -10.76
CA GLU A 3 1.15 12.07 -9.73
C GLU A 3 0.78 10.63 -9.46
N PHE A 4 0.82 10.25 -8.19
CA PHE A 4 0.33 8.95 -7.75
C PHE A 4 -1.20 8.92 -7.76
N GLY A 5 -1.76 7.77 -8.15
CA GLY A 5 -3.16 7.47 -7.95
C GLY A 5 -3.48 7.14 -6.49
N PRO A 6 -4.74 6.84 -6.18
CA PRO A 6 -5.11 6.37 -4.85
C PRO A 6 -4.31 5.14 -4.43
N VAL A 7 -3.87 5.11 -3.19
CA VAL A 7 -3.08 4.01 -2.62
C VAL A 7 -3.92 3.25 -1.61
N GLN A 8 -3.93 1.93 -1.74
CA GLN A 8 -4.60 1.02 -0.83
C GLN A 8 -3.55 0.20 -0.06
N ILE A 9 -3.71 0.10 1.25
CA ILE A 9 -2.99 -0.89 2.04
C ILE A 9 -3.86 -2.13 2.23
N MET A 10 -3.27 -3.30 1.97
CA MET A 10 -3.90 -4.60 2.19
C MET A 10 -3.05 -5.42 3.13
N VAL A 11 -3.67 -6.00 4.14
CA VAL A 11 -3.03 -6.94 5.07
C VAL A 11 -3.77 -8.26 4.97
N LEU A 12 -3.07 -9.32 4.56
CA LEU A 12 -3.64 -10.62 4.24
C LEU A 12 -2.93 -11.72 5.02
N GLY A 13 -3.69 -12.62 5.64
CA GLY A 13 -3.18 -13.81 6.29
C GLY A 13 -3.60 -15.07 5.53
N PHE A 14 -2.71 -16.08 5.49
CA PHE A 14 -2.94 -17.35 4.84
C PHE A 14 -2.48 -18.51 5.73
N GLU A 15 -3.21 -19.60 5.68
CA GLU A 15 -2.79 -20.84 6.30
C GLU A 15 -1.67 -21.52 5.48
N GLY A 16 -0.76 -22.22 6.17
CA GLY A 16 0.38 -22.87 5.54
C GLY A 16 1.50 -21.91 5.16
N THR A 17 2.62 -22.47 4.72
CA THR A 17 3.86 -21.72 4.46
C THR A 17 4.19 -21.59 2.98
N GLU A 18 3.40 -22.19 2.08
CA GLU A 18 3.67 -22.21 0.64
C GLU A 18 2.85 -21.16 -0.11
N PHE A 19 3.53 -20.34 -0.90
CA PHE A 19 2.90 -19.44 -1.86
C PHE A 19 2.70 -20.16 -3.21
N THR A 20 1.48 -20.21 -3.70
CA THR A 20 1.13 -20.87 -4.96
C THR A 20 1.45 -20.04 -6.20
N GLY A 21 1.80 -18.77 -6.03
CA GLY A 21 2.05 -17.83 -7.12
C GLY A 21 0.78 -17.29 -7.80
N GLU A 22 -0.39 -17.69 -7.36
CA GLU A 22 -1.68 -17.27 -7.95
C GLU A 22 -1.91 -15.77 -7.79
N VAL A 23 -1.65 -15.23 -6.61
CA VAL A 23 -1.75 -13.80 -6.34
C VAL A 23 -0.77 -13.00 -7.19
N LEU A 24 0.47 -13.49 -7.33
CA LEU A 24 1.48 -12.83 -8.16
C LEU A 24 1.11 -12.83 -9.64
N ARG A 25 0.49 -13.90 -10.14
CA ARG A 25 -0.01 -13.93 -11.53
C ARG A 25 -1.09 -12.90 -11.77
N GLU A 26 -2.01 -12.75 -10.83
CA GLU A 26 -3.08 -11.75 -10.93
C GLU A 26 -2.53 -10.31 -10.82
N LEU A 27 -1.59 -10.06 -9.92
CA LEU A 27 -0.91 -8.77 -9.84
C LEU A 27 -0.18 -8.43 -11.13
N ARG A 28 0.49 -9.40 -11.77
CA ARG A 28 1.12 -9.18 -13.08
C ARG A 28 0.09 -8.82 -14.16
N ARG A 29 -1.06 -9.49 -14.16
CA ARG A 29 -2.14 -9.19 -15.11
C ARG A 29 -2.63 -7.75 -14.94
N LEU A 30 -2.88 -7.33 -13.71
CA LEU A 30 -3.31 -5.96 -13.39
C LEU A 30 -2.26 -4.92 -13.76
N LYS A 31 -0.99 -5.24 -13.54
CA LYS A 31 0.15 -4.40 -13.91
C LYS A 31 0.28 -4.25 -15.42
N GLN A 32 0.18 -5.36 -16.18
CA GLN A 32 0.26 -5.35 -17.64
C GLN A 32 -0.86 -4.52 -18.30
N SER A 33 -2.01 -4.43 -17.64
CA SER A 33 -3.15 -3.62 -18.07
C SER A 33 -3.12 -2.18 -17.54
N ASP A 34 -2.04 -1.78 -16.88
CA ASP A 34 -1.86 -0.47 -16.23
C ASP A 34 -3.00 -0.10 -15.26
N LEU A 35 -3.60 -1.10 -14.61
CA LEU A 35 -4.68 -0.91 -13.65
C LEU A 35 -4.14 -0.68 -12.23
N VAL A 36 -3.06 -1.38 -11.87
CA VAL A 36 -2.45 -1.35 -10.54
C VAL A 36 -0.93 -1.32 -10.67
N ARG A 37 -0.30 -0.60 -9.77
CA ARG A 37 1.15 -0.65 -9.55
C ARG A 37 1.43 -1.06 -8.10
N VAL A 38 2.38 -1.96 -7.90
CA VAL A 38 2.82 -2.37 -6.57
C VAL A 38 3.84 -1.34 -6.06
N ILE A 39 3.44 -0.52 -5.11
CA ILE A 39 4.34 0.43 -4.45
C ILE A 39 5.31 -0.35 -3.57
N ASP A 40 4.77 -1.21 -2.73
CA ASP A 40 5.56 -2.13 -1.92
C ASP A 40 4.74 -3.36 -1.53
N LEU A 41 5.37 -4.49 -1.43
CA LEU A 41 4.77 -5.73 -0.98
C LEU A 41 5.79 -6.49 -0.14
N VAL A 42 5.42 -6.80 1.08
CA VAL A 42 6.20 -7.64 1.99
C VAL A 42 5.41 -8.90 2.28
N ALA A 43 5.99 -10.04 1.95
CA ALA A 43 5.45 -11.36 2.29
C ALA A 43 6.31 -11.99 3.38
N VAL A 44 5.66 -12.47 4.43
CA VAL A 44 6.32 -13.07 5.61
C VAL A 44 5.81 -14.49 5.80
N VAL A 45 6.73 -15.42 5.99
CA VAL A 45 6.45 -16.81 6.33
C VAL A 45 7.01 -17.09 7.71
N LYS A 46 6.22 -17.72 8.57
CA LYS A 46 6.64 -18.20 9.87
C LYS A 46 6.42 -19.70 9.92
N ASP A 47 7.49 -20.47 10.00
CA ASP A 47 7.39 -21.93 10.03
C ASP A 47 6.94 -22.47 11.40
N GLU A 48 6.81 -23.77 11.52
CA GLU A 48 6.37 -24.43 12.76
C GLU A 48 7.41 -24.35 13.88
N GLN A 49 8.66 -24.07 13.54
CA GLN A 49 9.76 -23.86 14.48
C GLN A 49 9.85 -22.39 14.95
N GLY A 50 9.11 -21.49 14.30
CA GLY A 50 9.13 -20.08 14.61
C GLY A 50 10.16 -19.29 13.80
N ASP A 51 10.84 -19.92 12.83
CA ASP A 51 11.75 -19.24 11.93
C ASP A 51 10.97 -18.38 10.94
N VAL A 52 11.47 -17.18 10.72
CA VAL A 52 10.83 -16.15 9.89
C VAL A 52 11.63 -15.91 8.63
N ALA A 53 10.97 -15.97 7.48
CA ALA A 53 11.51 -15.55 6.19
C ALA A 53 10.63 -14.46 5.60
N ALA A 54 11.23 -13.50 4.93
CA ALA A 54 10.51 -12.40 4.29
C ALA A 54 11.00 -12.17 2.86
N VAL A 55 10.07 -11.75 1.99
CA VAL A 55 10.36 -11.32 0.62
C VAL A 55 9.69 -9.97 0.40
N GLU A 56 10.45 -9.03 -0.14
CA GLU A 56 9.97 -7.70 -0.50
C GLU A 56 9.98 -7.53 -2.03
N LEU A 57 8.93 -6.94 -2.56
CA LEU A 57 8.78 -6.64 -3.98
C LEU A 57 8.26 -5.21 -4.14
N SER A 58 8.84 -4.46 -5.06
CA SER A 58 8.37 -3.13 -5.44
C SER A 58 8.47 -2.94 -6.94
N ASP A 59 7.49 -2.25 -7.52
CA ASP A 59 7.53 -1.81 -8.91
C ASP A 59 8.17 -0.42 -9.08
N LEU A 60 8.47 0.24 -7.98
CA LEU A 60 9.09 1.55 -7.99
C LEU A 60 10.60 1.47 -8.18
N THR A 61 11.16 2.40 -8.93
CA THR A 61 12.60 2.67 -8.92
C THR A 61 12.99 3.30 -7.59
N ASP A 62 14.29 3.36 -7.28
CA ASP A 62 14.78 4.00 -6.05
C ASP A 62 14.38 5.48 -6.00
N GLU A 63 14.40 6.16 -7.14
CA GLU A 63 13.97 7.55 -7.28
C GLU A 63 12.47 7.71 -6.98
N GLU A 64 11.63 6.86 -7.59
CA GLU A 64 10.18 6.87 -7.36
C GLU A 64 9.81 6.53 -5.91
N ARG A 65 10.55 5.64 -5.26
CA ARG A 65 10.39 5.35 -3.82
C ARG A 65 10.69 6.58 -2.97
N GLY A 66 11.77 7.27 -3.27
CA GLY A 66 12.13 8.53 -2.61
C GLY A 66 11.05 9.59 -2.77
N GLU A 67 10.52 9.76 -3.98
CA GLU A 67 9.41 10.69 -4.26
C GLU A 67 8.14 10.33 -3.49
N PHE A 68 7.76 9.06 -3.49
CA PHE A 68 6.60 8.58 -2.73
C PHE A 68 6.79 8.82 -1.24
N GLY A 69 7.96 8.47 -0.69
CA GLY A 69 8.30 8.68 0.71
C GLY A 69 8.26 10.17 1.09
N ALA A 70 8.79 11.04 0.24
CA ALA A 70 8.75 12.47 0.45
C ALA A 70 7.30 13.02 0.50
N ILE A 71 6.44 12.59 -0.42
CA ILE A 71 5.03 13.01 -0.45
C ILE A 71 4.30 12.52 0.81
N ALA A 72 4.44 11.25 1.15
CA ALA A 72 3.81 10.67 2.33
C ALA A 72 4.31 11.34 3.62
N GLY A 73 5.63 11.54 3.74
CA GLY A 73 6.25 12.21 4.87
C GLY A 73 5.82 13.67 5.01
N ALA A 74 5.74 14.39 3.89
CA ALA A 74 5.28 15.78 3.86
C ALA A 74 3.84 15.91 4.40
N LEU A 75 2.94 15.03 3.96
CA LEU A 75 1.55 15.02 4.41
C LEU A 75 1.43 14.68 5.91
N ILE A 76 2.25 13.74 6.38
CA ILE A 76 2.32 13.40 7.81
C ILE A 76 2.86 14.59 8.61
N GLY A 77 3.95 15.20 8.18
CA GLY A 77 4.56 16.36 8.84
C GLY A 77 3.60 17.56 8.92
N LEU A 78 2.91 17.85 7.83
CA LEU A 78 1.87 18.88 7.81
C LEU A 78 0.72 18.57 8.79
N GLY A 79 0.31 17.31 8.87
CA GLY A 79 -0.74 16.87 9.79
C GLY A 79 -0.34 16.95 11.27
N MET A 80 0.95 16.78 11.57
CA MET A 80 1.47 16.83 12.95
C MET A 80 1.76 18.26 13.43
N GLU A 81 2.41 19.07 12.63
CA GLU A 81 2.87 20.41 13.01
C GLU A 81 1.99 21.53 12.44
N GLY A 82 1.26 21.26 11.38
CA GLY A 82 0.26 22.16 10.82
C GLY A 82 0.81 23.35 10.02
N ASP A 83 2.11 23.34 9.70
CA ASP A 83 2.80 24.43 9.02
C ASP A 83 3.73 23.95 7.89
N GLU A 84 4.35 24.91 7.20
CA GLU A 84 5.26 24.66 6.08
C GLU A 84 6.57 23.99 6.54
N GLU A 85 7.04 24.29 7.73
CA GLU A 85 8.26 23.70 8.30
C GLU A 85 8.07 22.20 8.59
N GLY A 86 6.91 21.81 9.14
CA GLY A 86 6.53 20.40 9.31
C GLY A 86 6.38 19.67 8.00
N PHE A 87 5.83 20.32 6.98
CA PHE A 87 5.73 19.77 5.62
C PHE A 87 7.11 19.47 5.04
N GLU A 88 8.05 20.41 5.07
CA GLU A 88 9.40 20.23 4.52
C GLU A 88 10.21 19.18 5.31
N ALA A 89 10.18 19.23 6.63
CA ALA A 89 10.85 18.25 7.48
C ALA A 89 10.33 16.84 7.26
N GLY A 90 9.01 16.70 7.13
CA GLY A 90 8.34 15.43 6.82
C GLY A 90 8.74 14.88 5.46
N ALA A 91 8.84 15.74 4.43
CA ALA A 91 9.27 15.34 3.10
C ALA A 91 10.68 14.75 3.10
N ILE A 92 11.62 15.39 3.77
CA ILE A 92 13.01 14.92 3.88
C ILE A 92 13.07 13.58 4.61
N ALA A 93 12.44 13.50 5.78
CA ALA A 93 12.41 12.27 6.58
C ALA A 93 11.73 11.11 5.85
N GLY A 94 10.65 11.38 5.11
CA GLY A 94 9.96 10.38 4.33
C GLY A 94 10.78 9.85 3.15
N ALA A 95 11.51 10.72 2.46
CA ALA A 95 12.41 10.31 1.38
C ALA A 95 13.54 9.42 1.90
N GLU A 96 14.18 9.81 3.01
CA GLU A 96 15.26 9.03 3.64
C GLU A 96 14.76 7.66 4.13
N ALA A 97 13.60 7.62 4.78
CA ALA A 97 13.00 6.35 5.25
C ALA A 97 12.67 5.40 4.11
N ALA A 98 12.26 5.91 2.96
CA ALA A 98 11.90 5.11 1.79
C ALA A 98 13.09 4.45 1.10
N GLU A 99 14.32 4.87 1.37
CA GLU A 99 15.55 4.23 0.84
C GLU A 99 15.70 2.78 1.36
N GLU A 100 15.27 2.51 2.59
CA GLU A 100 15.30 1.18 3.20
C GLU A 100 14.06 0.32 2.90
N GLY A 101 13.15 0.82 2.08
CA GLY A 101 11.85 0.19 1.81
C GLY A 101 10.71 0.96 2.49
N ILE A 102 9.59 1.07 1.81
CA ILE A 102 8.46 1.88 2.30
C ILE A 102 7.81 1.24 3.53
N LEU A 103 7.66 -0.09 3.53
CA LEU A 103 7.14 -0.85 4.67
C LEU A 103 8.23 -1.21 5.69
N GLY A 104 9.46 -1.43 5.22
CA GLY A 104 10.64 -1.64 6.06
C GLY A 104 10.67 -2.94 6.88
N GLU A 105 11.79 -3.19 7.56
CA GLU A 105 12.00 -4.35 8.44
C GLU A 105 11.01 -4.39 9.61
N GLU A 106 10.62 -3.25 10.13
CA GLU A 106 9.68 -3.16 11.25
C GLU A 106 8.32 -3.79 10.92
N ALA A 107 7.84 -3.63 9.69
CA ALA A 107 6.61 -4.27 9.23
C ALA A 107 6.73 -5.80 9.22
N VAL A 108 7.88 -6.33 8.80
CA VAL A 108 8.17 -7.77 8.81
C VAL A 108 8.05 -8.33 10.22
N TRP A 109 8.71 -7.71 11.18
CA TRP A 109 8.71 -8.18 12.58
C TRP A 109 7.34 -8.04 13.22
N SER A 110 6.64 -6.93 12.97
CA SER A 110 5.28 -6.71 13.47
C SER A 110 4.29 -7.77 12.97
N ILE A 111 4.42 -8.17 11.71
CA ILE A 111 3.61 -9.23 11.12
C ILE A 111 4.00 -10.59 11.70
N ALA A 112 5.30 -10.88 11.77
CA ALA A 112 5.81 -12.14 12.30
C ALA A 112 5.36 -12.41 13.73
N ASP A 113 5.23 -11.37 14.56
CA ASP A 113 4.78 -11.47 15.93
C ASP A 113 3.30 -11.87 16.07
N VAL A 114 2.47 -11.49 15.11
CA VAL A 114 1.02 -11.72 15.22
C VAL A 114 0.51 -12.92 14.43
N ILE A 115 1.26 -13.43 13.47
CA ILE A 115 0.83 -14.61 12.71
C ILE A 115 1.12 -15.92 13.46
N PRO A 116 0.25 -16.95 13.32
CA PRO A 116 0.50 -18.26 13.91
C PRO A 116 1.72 -18.97 13.32
N LEU A 117 2.27 -19.92 14.07
CA LEU A 117 3.26 -20.86 13.53
C LEU A 117 2.69 -21.64 12.33
N GLY A 118 3.52 -21.91 11.34
CA GLY A 118 3.10 -22.61 10.14
C GLY A 118 2.17 -21.81 9.23
N SER A 119 2.25 -20.49 9.26
CA SER A 119 1.43 -19.60 8.47
C SER A 119 2.25 -18.56 7.69
N ARG A 120 1.58 -17.81 6.86
CA ARG A 120 2.17 -16.70 6.10
C ARG A 120 1.22 -15.51 6.04
N ALA A 121 1.77 -14.36 5.83
CA ALA A 121 1.02 -13.12 5.65
C ALA A 121 1.68 -12.23 4.60
N ALA A 122 0.93 -11.30 4.07
CA ALA A 122 1.45 -10.28 3.17
C ALA A 122 0.84 -8.92 3.52
N VAL A 123 1.67 -7.88 3.42
CA VAL A 123 1.22 -6.50 3.39
C VAL A 123 1.57 -5.93 2.03
N ALA A 124 0.59 -5.33 1.38
CA ALA A 124 0.77 -4.71 0.07
C ALA A 124 0.28 -3.26 0.08
N LEU A 125 1.08 -2.38 -0.50
CA LEU A 125 0.68 -1.04 -0.90
C LEU A 125 0.47 -1.03 -2.40
N LEU A 126 -0.75 -0.83 -2.82
CA LEU A 126 -1.14 -0.83 -4.23
C LEU A 126 -1.62 0.55 -4.65
N GLU A 127 -1.05 1.06 -5.73
CA GLU A 127 -1.55 2.27 -6.40
C GLU A 127 -2.57 1.88 -7.45
N HIS A 128 -3.73 2.51 -7.41
CA HIS A 128 -4.80 2.32 -8.39
C HIS A 128 -4.64 3.29 -9.56
N ARG A 129 -3.91 2.89 -10.57
CA ARG A 129 -3.59 3.72 -11.74
C ARG A 129 -4.80 4.02 -12.61
N TRP A 130 -5.77 3.12 -12.65
CA TRP A 130 -7.03 3.32 -13.39
C TRP A 130 -7.81 4.57 -12.93
N ALA A 131 -7.61 4.98 -11.66
CA ALA A 131 -8.30 6.12 -11.09
C ALA A 131 -7.70 7.48 -11.51
N ILE A 132 -6.45 7.50 -11.99
CA ILE A 132 -5.76 8.74 -12.36
C ILE A 132 -6.48 9.49 -13.48
N PRO A 133 -6.80 8.88 -14.65
CA PRO A 133 -7.51 9.58 -15.71
C PRO A 133 -8.91 10.04 -15.29
N LEU A 134 -9.59 9.28 -14.46
CA LEU A 134 -10.90 9.66 -13.92
C LEU A 134 -10.79 10.90 -13.03
N ARG A 135 -9.87 10.90 -12.09
CA ARG A 135 -9.59 12.05 -11.22
C ARG A 135 -9.28 13.30 -12.03
N ASP A 136 -8.39 13.16 -13.02
CA ASP A 136 -7.98 14.28 -13.87
C ASP A 136 -9.16 14.84 -14.69
N ALA A 137 -10.04 13.95 -15.18
CA ALA A 137 -11.26 14.36 -15.88
C ALA A 137 -12.23 15.11 -14.94
N ILE A 138 -12.38 14.64 -13.70
CA ILE A 138 -13.21 15.32 -12.68
C ILE A 138 -12.68 16.73 -12.41
N VAL A 139 -11.38 16.87 -12.20
CA VAL A 139 -10.72 18.16 -11.96
C VAL A 139 -10.91 19.11 -13.15
N ARG A 140 -10.71 18.62 -14.38
CA ARG A 140 -10.94 19.44 -15.59
C ARG A 140 -12.39 19.88 -15.75
N ALA A 141 -13.33 19.10 -15.24
CA ALA A 141 -14.76 19.45 -15.24
C ALA A 141 -15.15 20.39 -14.08
N GLY A 142 -14.20 20.82 -13.27
CA GLY A 142 -14.44 21.69 -12.11
C GLY A 142 -14.93 20.96 -10.85
N GLY A 143 -14.81 19.63 -10.85
CA GLY A 143 -15.16 18.81 -9.69
C GLY A 143 -14.12 18.90 -8.57
N VAL A 144 -14.57 18.83 -7.34
CA VAL A 144 -13.73 18.71 -6.14
C VAL A 144 -14.18 17.51 -5.32
N PRO A 145 -13.26 16.70 -4.81
CA PRO A 145 -13.62 15.57 -3.96
C PRO A 145 -14.15 16.07 -2.61
N LEU A 146 -15.33 15.61 -2.25
CA LEU A 146 -15.93 15.90 -0.94
C LEU A 146 -15.76 14.74 0.04
N ALA A 147 -15.78 13.51 -0.47
CA ALA A 147 -15.52 12.29 0.28
C ALA A 147 -15.08 11.19 -0.69
N ASP A 148 -14.21 10.32 -0.21
CA ASP A 148 -13.75 9.13 -0.92
C ASP A 148 -13.49 8.02 0.10
N SER A 149 -14.05 6.85 -0.13
CA SER A 149 -13.81 5.66 0.69
C SER A 149 -14.11 4.37 -0.07
N TRP A 150 -13.42 3.31 0.33
CA TRP A 150 -13.68 1.97 -0.16
C TRP A 150 -14.73 1.30 0.73
N ILE A 151 -15.76 0.74 0.10
CA ILE A 151 -16.82 0.03 0.81
C ILE A 151 -16.81 -1.41 0.33
N HIS A 152 -16.60 -2.34 1.25
CA HIS A 152 -16.66 -3.76 0.95
C HIS A 152 -18.12 -4.25 0.89
N PRO A 153 -18.41 -5.33 0.11
CA PRO A 153 -19.77 -5.86 0.03
C PRO A 153 -20.38 -6.22 1.39
N GLU A 154 -19.57 -6.69 2.32
CA GLU A 154 -19.98 -7.00 3.69
C GLU A 154 -20.47 -5.75 4.44
N ASP A 155 -19.81 -4.62 4.24
CA ASP A 155 -20.22 -3.34 4.83
C ASP A 155 -21.54 -2.85 4.25
N LEU A 156 -21.76 -3.06 2.94
CA LEU A 156 -23.04 -2.74 2.29
C LEU A 156 -24.19 -3.58 2.84
N VAL A 157 -23.93 -4.85 3.14
CA VAL A 157 -24.90 -5.75 3.76
C VAL A 157 -25.23 -5.27 5.19
N ALA A 158 -24.20 -4.91 5.97
CA ALA A 158 -24.36 -4.40 7.32
C ALA A 158 -25.17 -3.09 7.37
N LEU A 159 -25.02 -2.24 6.34
CA LEU A 159 -25.82 -1.01 6.21
C LEU A 159 -27.24 -1.25 5.66
N GLY A 160 -27.58 -2.48 5.26
CA GLY A 160 -28.86 -2.79 4.66
C GLY A 160 -29.04 -2.25 3.23
N ALA A 161 -27.96 -1.77 2.62
CA ALA A 161 -27.99 -1.22 1.25
C ALA A 161 -28.03 -2.33 0.18
N ALA A 162 -27.51 -3.51 0.49
CA ALA A 162 -27.61 -4.71 -0.34
C ALA A 162 -28.47 -5.75 0.39
N LYS A 163 -29.51 -6.23 -0.27
CA LYS A 163 -30.29 -7.36 0.23
C LYS A 163 -29.60 -8.65 -0.20
N ALA A 164 -29.36 -9.47 0.75
CA ALA A 164 -28.85 -10.82 0.51
C ALA A 164 -29.83 -11.65 -0.37
#